data_0057136f9536f40261af7eb1fd69a450
#
_entry.id   0057136f9536f40261af7eb1fd69a450
#
_cell.length_a   1.000
_cell.length_b   1.000
_cell.length_c   1.000
_cell.angle_alpha   90.00
_cell.angle_beta   90.00
_cell.angle_gamma   90.00
#
_symmetry.space_group_name_H-M   'P 1'
#
loop_
_entity.id
_entity.type
_entity.pdbx_description
1 polymer ?
#
loop_
_entity_poly.entity_id
_entity_poly.type
_entity_poly.pdbx_seq_one_letter_code
_entity_poly.pdbx_strand_id
1 'polypeptide(L)'
;TRSLSSAASDVYKRQVEGHAAHQISFKKAGADDSTTVIAVTSNDEVNIIACQIAKKQFNVKKTICRLAEGSYEESLDIFGDKIIDMVIRPEKEVMNHLKELIIHPGTEQIEKFADGSVNLVSVKAKKKGNLVGRELKALKDDMPETDAFVSAIYRKGKPFIPSGETII
;
A
#
# COMPACT_ATOMS: atom_id res chain seq x y z
N THR A 1 22.69 17.37 -11.03
CA THR A 1 22.55 16.39 -12.13
C THR A 1 21.86 15.16 -11.59
N ARG A 2 20.56 15.06 -11.80
CA ARG A 2 19.78 13.86 -11.49
C ARG A 2 19.97 12.86 -12.62
N SER A 3 20.53 11.70 -12.33
CA SER A 3 20.54 10.57 -13.24
C SER A 3 19.11 10.07 -13.45
N LEU A 4 18.62 10.16 -14.66
CA LEU A 4 17.40 9.49 -15.10
C LEU A 4 17.73 8.00 -15.21
N SER A 5 17.16 7.16 -14.34
CA SER A 5 17.26 5.72 -14.55
C SER A 5 16.39 5.36 -15.75
N SER A 6 17.03 4.96 -16.82
CA SER A 6 16.40 4.36 -17.98
C SER A 6 16.01 2.93 -17.66
N ALA A 7 14.74 2.71 -17.35
CA ALA A 7 14.15 1.40 -17.49
C ALA A 7 12.65 1.55 -17.76
N ALA A 8 12.30 1.37 -19.03
CA ALA A 8 11.03 0.88 -19.50
C ALA A 8 9.77 1.49 -18.89
N SER A 9 9.49 2.73 -19.22
CA SER A 9 8.13 3.19 -19.50
C SER A 9 8.26 4.57 -20.11
N ASP A 10 8.03 4.71 -21.40
CA ASP A 10 7.85 5.98 -22.11
C ASP A 10 6.53 6.69 -21.71
N VAL A 11 6.20 6.64 -20.43
CA VAL A 11 5.24 7.56 -19.85
C VAL A 11 6.00 8.86 -19.64
N TYR A 12 5.83 9.80 -20.54
CA TYR A 12 6.34 11.16 -20.40
C TYR A 12 5.83 11.77 -19.10
N LYS A 13 6.64 11.73 -18.06
CA LYS A 13 6.35 12.40 -16.79
C LYS A 13 6.55 13.89 -17.02
N ARG A 14 5.44 14.59 -17.30
CA ARG A 14 5.45 16.05 -17.36
C ARG A 14 5.57 16.60 -15.95
N GLN A 15 6.58 17.41 -15.72
CA GLN A 15 6.77 18.11 -14.45
C GLN A 15 6.35 19.57 -14.60
N VAL A 16 5.57 20.06 -13.63
CA VAL A 16 5.14 21.45 -13.53
C VAL A 16 5.62 21.99 -12.20
N GLU A 17 6.37 23.09 -12.23
CA GLU A 17 6.75 23.82 -11.04
C GLU A 17 5.63 24.75 -10.60
N GLY A 18 5.26 24.68 -9.33
CA GLY A 18 4.20 25.52 -8.75
C GLY A 18 3.74 25.04 -7.38
N HIS A 19 2.89 25.83 -6.74
CA HIS A 19 2.28 25.47 -5.46
C HIS A 19 1.05 24.60 -5.69
N ALA A 20 0.94 23.48 -4.97
CA ALA A 20 -0.12 22.52 -5.18
C ALA A 20 -1.54 23.06 -4.88
N ALA A 21 -1.67 24.03 -3.98
CA ALA A 21 -2.95 24.69 -3.67
C ALA A 21 -3.27 25.89 -4.59
N HIS A 22 -2.58 26.03 -5.73
CA HIS A 22 -2.87 27.08 -6.69
C HIS A 22 -3.48 26.55 -7.97
N GLN A 23 -4.64 27.07 -8.35
CA GLN A 23 -5.36 26.69 -9.57
C GLN A 23 -4.49 26.73 -10.83
N ILE A 24 -3.57 27.69 -10.92
CA ILE A 24 -2.69 27.84 -12.08
C ILE A 24 -1.78 26.61 -12.29
N SER A 25 -1.39 25.92 -11.20
CA SER A 25 -0.58 24.71 -11.27
C SER A 25 -1.36 23.57 -11.94
N PHE A 26 -2.63 23.42 -11.62
CA PHE A 26 -3.52 22.43 -12.25
C PHE A 26 -3.73 22.73 -13.74
N LYS A 27 -3.98 23.99 -14.10
CA LYS A 27 -4.09 24.41 -15.51
C LYS A 27 -2.83 24.09 -16.30
N LYS A 28 -1.66 24.44 -15.76
CA LYS A 28 -0.37 24.13 -16.40
C LYS A 28 -0.12 22.63 -16.51
N ALA A 29 -0.59 21.84 -15.54
CA ALA A 29 -0.49 20.38 -15.57
C ALA A 29 -1.45 19.74 -16.57
N GLY A 30 -2.49 20.46 -17.01
CA GLY A 30 -3.52 19.95 -17.92
C GLY A 30 -4.56 19.09 -17.19
N ALA A 31 -4.90 19.48 -15.95
CA ALA A 31 -5.94 18.77 -15.19
C ALA A 31 -7.33 18.95 -15.84
N ASP A 32 -8.07 17.86 -15.90
CA ASP A 32 -9.43 17.78 -16.45
C ASP A 32 -10.26 16.71 -15.71
N ASP A 33 -11.45 16.43 -16.20
CA ASP A 33 -12.38 15.46 -15.61
C ASP A 33 -11.92 13.99 -15.70
N SER A 34 -10.99 13.67 -16.57
CA SER A 34 -10.38 12.34 -16.71
C SER A 34 -9.20 12.11 -15.76
N THR A 35 -8.67 13.20 -15.17
CA THR A 35 -7.49 13.18 -14.31
C THR A 35 -7.79 12.57 -12.95
N THR A 36 -6.84 11.80 -12.41
CA THR A 36 -6.80 11.43 -10.99
C THR A 36 -5.79 12.33 -10.29
N VAL A 37 -6.18 12.97 -9.21
CA VAL A 37 -5.30 13.81 -8.42
C VAL A 37 -4.86 13.08 -7.15
N ILE A 38 -3.54 13.04 -6.92
CA ILE A 38 -2.93 12.47 -5.72
C ILE A 38 -2.15 13.59 -5.01
N ALA A 39 -2.72 14.10 -3.92
CA ALA A 39 -2.13 15.16 -3.13
C ALA A 39 -1.30 14.56 -1.98
N VAL A 40 0.02 14.64 -2.08
CA VAL A 40 0.97 13.98 -1.17
C VAL A 40 2.12 14.90 -0.75
N THR A 41 1.83 16.18 -0.57
CA THR A 41 2.81 17.12 0.00
C THR A 41 3.03 16.84 1.49
N SER A 42 3.99 17.52 2.10
CA SER A 42 4.24 17.41 3.55
C SER A 42 3.24 18.18 4.41
N ASN A 43 2.29 18.92 3.81
CA ASN A 43 1.33 19.77 4.51
C ASN A 43 -0.09 19.32 4.19
N ASP A 44 -0.84 18.94 5.23
CA ASP A 44 -2.18 18.38 5.12
C ASP A 44 -3.19 19.39 4.57
N GLU A 45 -3.13 20.65 4.99
CA GLU A 45 -4.01 21.72 4.52
C GLU A 45 -3.82 21.95 3.01
N VAL A 46 -2.58 21.96 2.55
CA VAL A 46 -2.25 22.06 1.12
C VAL A 46 -2.82 20.89 0.34
N ASN A 47 -2.76 19.67 0.89
CA ASN A 47 -3.30 18.48 0.26
C ASN A 47 -4.83 18.53 0.16
N ILE A 48 -5.51 18.97 1.22
CA ILE A 48 -6.97 19.16 1.26
C ILE A 48 -7.39 20.20 0.22
N ILE A 49 -6.75 21.38 0.23
CA ILE A 49 -7.06 22.47 -0.71
C ILE A 49 -6.80 22.03 -2.16
N ALA A 50 -5.73 21.29 -2.41
CA ALA A 50 -5.45 20.74 -3.74
C ALA A 50 -6.58 19.82 -4.24
N CYS A 51 -7.08 18.92 -3.40
CA CYS A 51 -8.22 18.06 -3.72
C CYS A 51 -9.50 18.87 -3.95
N GLN A 52 -9.74 19.91 -3.14
CA GLN A 52 -10.90 20.79 -3.30
C GLN A 52 -10.87 21.54 -4.63
N ILE A 53 -9.73 22.13 -5.00
CA ILE A 53 -9.53 22.79 -6.30
C ILE A 53 -9.78 21.78 -7.44
N ALA A 54 -9.18 20.59 -7.36
CA ALA A 54 -9.34 19.55 -8.36
C ALA A 54 -10.81 19.19 -8.59
N LYS A 55 -11.58 18.95 -7.52
CA LYS A 55 -13.00 18.62 -7.60
C LYS A 55 -13.85 19.78 -8.11
N LYS A 56 -13.72 20.95 -7.50
CA LYS A 56 -14.64 22.07 -7.72
C LYS A 56 -14.36 22.86 -9.01
N GLN A 57 -13.11 22.92 -9.46
CA GLN A 57 -12.71 23.74 -10.61
C GLN A 57 -12.35 22.95 -11.86
N PHE A 58 -11.95 21.70 -11.72
CA PHE A 58 -11.53 20.84 -12.83
C PHE A 58 -12.41 19.58 -12.99
N ASN A 59 -13.45 19.42 -12.16
CA ASN A 59 -14.37 18.28 -12.17
C ASN A 59 -13.66 16.92 -12.11
N VAL A 60 -12.51 16.86 -11.46
CA VAL A 60 -11.71 15.63 -11.30
C VAL A 60 -12.53 14.56 -10.61
N LYS A 61 -12.63 13.37 -11.23
CA LYS A 61 -13.46 12.27 -10.72
C LYS A 61 -12.89 11.61 -9.49
N LYS A 62 -11.57 11.51 -9.39
CA LYS A 62 -10.90 10.80 -8.28
C LYS A 62 -9.80 11.63 -7.65
N THR A 63 -9.90 11.79 -6.33
CA THR A 63 -8.90 12.48 -5.52
C THR A 63 -8.42 11.59 -4.40
N ILE A 64 -7.12 11.53 -4.21
CA ILE A 64 -6.44 10.79 -3.16
C ILE A 64 -5.62 11.79 -2.37
N CYS A 65 -5.74 11.78 -1.05
CA CYS A 65 -5.13 12.76 -0.17
C CYS A 65 -4.30 12.07 0.92
N ARG A 66 -3.04 12.49 1.07
CA ARG A 66 -2.26 12.14 2.25
C ARG A 66 -2.64 13.08 3.39
N LEU A 67 -2.98 12.51 4.54
CA LEU A 67 -3.18 13.24 5.80
C LEU A 67 -2.34 12.57 6.89
N ALA A 68 -1.48 13.32 7.55
CA ALA A 68 -0.71 12.86 8.69
C ALA A 68 -1.56 12.91 9.96
N GLU A 69 -2.34 13.99 10.14
CA GLU A 69 -3.22 14.17 11.29
C GLU A 69 -4.60 13.57 11.12
N GLY A 70 -5.02 12.79 12.13
CA GLY A 70 -6.33 12.13 12.14
C GLY A 70 -7.51 13.08 12.33
N SER A 71 -7.30 14.23 12.98
CA SER A 71 -8.31 15.24 13.23
C SER A 71 -8.93 15.83 11.96
N TYR A 72 -8.16 15.92 10.88
CA TYR A 72 -8.67 16.37 9.60
C TYR A 72 -9.66 15.39 8.97
N GLU A 73 -9.43 14.08 9.12
CA GLU A 73 -10.32 13.04 8.57
C GLU A 73 -11.73 13.15 9.15
N GLU A 74 -11.83 13.40 10.47
CA GLU A 74 -13.09 13.59 11.17
C GLU A 74 -13.81 14.88 10.79
N SER A 75 -13.07 15.84 10.28
CA SER A 75 -13.56 17.18 9.93
C SER A 75 -13.81 17.39 8.44
N LEU A 76 -13.57 16.38 7.58
CA LEU A 76 -13.70 16.53 6.13
C LEU A 76 -15.12 16.90 5.68
N ASP A 77 -16.14 16.52 6.46
CA ASP A 77 -17.55 16.85 6.19
C ASP A 77 -17.83 18.36 6.24
N ILE A 78 -17.00 19.13 6.95
CA ILE A 78 -17.10 20.61 7.02
C ILE A 78 -16.91 21.25 5.63
N PHE A 79 -16.15 20.61 4.75
CA PHE A 79 -15.88 21.11 3.40
C PHE A 79 -17.02 20.86 2.40
N GLY A 80 -18.13 20.27 2.83
CA GLY A 80 -19.30 19.96 2.01
C GLY A 80 -19.15 18.68 1.20
N ASP A 81 -19.60 18.70 -0.06
CA ASP A 81 -19.55 17.51 -0.93
C ASP A 81 -18.21 16.79 -0.83
N LYS A 82 -18.23 15.48 -0.96
CA LYS A 82 -17.06 14.60 -0.90
C LYS A 82 -15.93 15.07 -1.84
N ILE A 83 -15.01 15.85 -1.28
CA ILE A 83 -13.86 16.42 -2.02
C ILE A 83 -12.65 15.48 -2.07
N ILE A 84 -12.61 14.50 -1.17
CA ILE A 84 -11.56 13.48 -1.07
C ILE A 84 -12.22 12.11 -1.18
N ASP A 85 -11.82 11.32 -2.19
CA ASP A 85 -12.37 9.99 -2.39
C ASP A 85 -11.63 8.93 -1.56
N MET A 86 -10.32 9.17 -1.31
CA MET A 86 -9.47 8.27 -0.52
C MET A 86 -8.45 9.07 0.30
N VAL A 87 -8.39 8.76 1.58
CA VAL A 87 -7.36 9.27 2.50
C VAL A 87 -6.28 8.20 2.68
N ILE A 88 -5.02 8.59 2.62
CA ILE A 88 -3.86 7.75 2.93
C ILE A 88 -3.16 8.33 4.15
N ARG A 89 -2.94 7.50 5.16
CA ARG A 89 -2.21 7.83 6.39
C ARG A 89 -1.00 6.91 6.54
N PRO A 90 0.15 7.26 5.96
CA PRO A 90 1.33 6.39 5.95
C PRO A 90 1.77 5.95 7.35
N GLU A 91 1.69 6.84 8.31
CA GLU A 91 2.07 6.58 9.71
C GLU A 91 1.17 5.53 10.37
N LYS A 92 -0.14 5.56 10.08
CA LYS A 92 -1.12 4.57 10.54
C LYS A 92 -0.88 3.20 9.91
N GLU A 93 -0.57 3.19 8.60
CA GLU A 93 -0.26 1.95 7.88
C GLU A 93 1.01 1.28 8.42
N VAL A 94 2.08 2.05 8.64
CA VAL A 94 3.31 1.54 9.27
C VAL A 94 3.03 1.00 10.67
N MET A 95 2.25 1.72 11.48
CA MET A 95 1.88 1.30 12.82
C MET A 95 1.08 0.00 12.82
N ASN A 96 0.10 -0.13 11.90
CA ASN A 96 -0.68 -1.35 11.72
C ASN A 96 0.21 -2.52 11.32
N HIS A 97 1.13 -2.32 10.38
CA HIS A 97 2.08 -3.34 9.95
C HIS A 97 2.98 -3.81 11.11
N LEU A 98 3.56 -2.88 11.88
CA LEU A 98 4.36 -3.21 13.05
C LEU A 98 3.55 -3.98 14.12
N LYS A 99 2.31 -3.58 14.34
CA LYS A 99 1.40 -4.28 15.27
C LYS A 99 1.19 -5.73 14.85
N GLU A 100 0.95 -5.98 13.55
CA GLU A 100 0.79 -7.35 13.03
C GLU A 100 2.07 -8.20 13.25
N LEU A 101 3.25 -7.64 13.02
CA LEU A 101 4.52 -8.35 13.26
C LEU A 101 4.73 -8.67 14.75
N ILE A 102 4.27 -7.82 15.65
CA ILE A 102 4.36 -8.07 17.11
C ILE A 102 3.36 -9.15 17.54
N ILE A 103 2.13 -9.14 17.01
CA ILE A 103 1.09 -10.11 17.35
C ILE A 103 1.44 -11.49 16.79
N HIS A 104 2.13 -11.55 15.65
CA HIS A 104 2.51 -12.79 14.98
C HIS A 104 4.03 -12.97 14.95
N PRO A 105 4.67 -13.32 16.08
CA PRO A 105 6.12 -13.44 16.15
C PRO A 105 6.64 -14.54 15.24
N GLY A 106 7.70 -14.22 14.48
CA GLY A 106 8.31 -15.15 13.53
C GLY A 106 7.86 -14.97 12.09
N THR A 107 6.91 -14.08 11.82
CA THR A 107 6.53 -13.68 10.47
C THR A 107 7.44 -12.55 9.97
N GLU A 108 7.74 -12.54 8.67
CA GLU A 108 8.46 -11.43 8.02
C GLU A 108 7.49 -10.46 7.34
N GLN A 109 6.39 -10.96 6.80
CA GLN A 109 5.36 -10.18 6.15
C GLN A 109 3.99 -10.81 6.36
N ILE A 110 2.98 -9.97 6.47
CA ILE A 110 1.56 -10.38 6.54
C ILE A 110 0.77 -9.45 5.63
N GLU A 111 0.06 -10.03 4.67
CA GLU A 111 -0.85 -9.32 3.78
C GLU A 111 -2.26 -9.87 3.95
N LYS A 112 -3.23 -8.99 4.18
CA LYS A 112 -4.63 -9.34 4.38
C LYS A 112 -5.43 -9.11 3.11
N PHE A 113 -6.20 -10.10 2.70
CA PHE A 113 -7.11 -10.03 1.56
C PHE A 113 -8.54 -10.30 2.02
N ALA A 114 -9.51 -9.85 1.23
CA ALA A 114 -10.95 -10.05 1.49
C ALA A 114 -11.33 -9.66 2.94
N ASP A 115 -11.01 -8.44 3.34
CA ASP A 115 -11.27 -7.88 4.67
C ASP A 115 -10.72 -8.73 5.82
N GLY A 116 -9.59 -9.42 5.59
CA GLY A 116 -8.92 -10.25 6.59
C GLY A 116 -9.37 -11.70 6.61
N SER A 117 -10.28 -12.12 5.73
CA SER A 117 -10.71 -13.51 5.61
C SER A 117 -9.60 -14.42 5.07
N VAL A 118 -8.67 -13.86 4.30
CA VAL A 118 -7.50 -14.56 3.76
C VAL A 118 -6.24 -13.80 4.14
N ASN A 119 -5.27 -14.50 4.73
CA ASN A 119 -3.99 -13.92 5.10
C ASN A 119 -2.86 -14.62 4.34
N LEU A 120 -2.02 -13.84 3.66
CA LEU A 120 -0.77 -14.33 3.09
C LEU A 120 0.35 -13.99 4.07
N VAL A 121 0.99 -15.03 4.61
CA VAL A 121 2.01 -14.89 5.64
C VAL A 121 3.34 -15.41 5.14
N SER A 122 4.39 -14.60 5.24
CA SER A 122 5.76 -15.01 4.95
C SER A 122 6.50 -15.31 6.26
N VAL A 123 7.06 -16.51 6.34
CA VAL A 123 7.83 -16.96 7.50
C VAL A 123 9.20 -17.47 7.06
N LYS A 124 10.22 -17.19 7.86
CA LYS A 124 11.57 -17.69 7.61
C LYS A 124 11.82 -18.97 8.37
N ALA A 125 12.03 -20.06 7.65
CA ALA A 125 12.42 -21.33 8.26
C ALA A 125 13.83 -21.23 8.87
N LYS A 126 13.94 -21.43 10.20
CA LYS A 126 15.22 -21.40 10.95
C LYS A 126 15.76 -22.81 11.08
N LYS A 127 17.08 -23.00 10.94
CA LYS A 127 17.78 -24.30 11.02
C LYS A 127 17.42 -25.18 12.24
N LYS A 128 17.03 -24.57 13.35
CA LYS A 128 16.60 -25.27 14.56
C LYS A 128 15.06 -25.25 14.76
N GLY A 129 14.31 -24.78 13.77
CA GLY A 129 12.86 -24.70 13.85
C GLY A 129 12.20 -26.03 13.44
N ASN A 130 10.98 -26.26 13.89
CA ASN A 130 10.22 -27.48 13.65
C ASN A 130 9.85 -27.70 12.17
N LEU A 131 9.99 -26.69 11.31
CA LEU A 131 9.65 -26.78 9.90
C LEU A 131 10.77 -27.40 9.05
N VAL A 132 12.05 -27.18 9.42
CA VAL A 132 13.19 -27.61 8.60
C VAL A 132 13.42 -29.11 8.67
N GLY A 133 13.61 -29.74 7.50
CA GLY A 133 13.83 -31.17 7.37
C GLY A 133 12.53 -32.01 7.34
N ARG A 134 11.36 -31.38 7.31
CA ARG A 134 10.06 -32.06 7.25
C ARG A 134 9.39 -31.84 5.90
N GLU A 135 8.60 -32.81 5.46
CA GLU A 135 7.74 -32.68 4.29
C GLU A 135 6.57 -31.74 4.59
N LEU A 136 6.16 -30.95 3.61
CA LEU A 136 5.04 -30.02 3.77
C LEU A 136 3.73 -30.69 4.17
N LYS A 137 3.45 -31.88 3.69
CA LYS A 137 2.24 -32.62 4.09
C LYS A 137 2.15 -32.89 5.60
N ALA A 138 3.30 -33.04 6.28
CA ALA A 138 3.35 -33.25 7.72
C ALA A 138 2.99 -31.98 8.54
N LEU A 139 2.97 -30.79 7.93
CA LEU A 139 2.54 -29.58 8.61
C LEU A 139 1.05 -29.60 8.98
N LYS A 140 0.24 -30.32 8.21
CA LYS A 140 -1.19 -30.47 8.49
C LYS A 140 -1.45 -31.23 9.79
N ASP A 141 -0.57 -32.15 10.14
CA ASP A 141 -0.67 -32.94 11.37
C ASP A 141 -0.32 -32.07 12.61
N ASP A 142 0.57 -31.09 12.44
CA ASP A 142 0.97 -30.19 13.54
C ASP A 142 -0.02 -29.03 13.76
N MET A 143 -0.79 -28.70 12.74
CA MET A 143 -1.76 -27.57 12.77
C MET A 143 -3.12 -27.98 12.21
N PRO A 144 -3.80 -28.97 12.80
CA PRO A 144 -5.02 -29.57 12.24
C PRO A 144 -6.20 -28.58 12.15
N GLU A 145 -6.22 -27.54 12.99
CA GLU A 145 -7.28 -26.54 13.03
C GLU A 145 -7.01 -25.35 12.08
N THR A 146 -5.87 -25.31 11.40
CA THR A 146 -5.50 -24.20 10.53
C THR A 146 -5.68 -24.61 9.07
N ASP A 147 -6.60 -23.96 8.39
CA ASP A 147 -6.77 -24.13 6.94
C ASP A 147 -5.72 -23.29 6.19
N ALA A 148 -4.50 -23.79 6.15
CA ALA A 148 -3.37 -23.16 5.53
C ALA A 148 -2.65 -24.08 4.55
N PHE A 149 -2.12 -23.48 3.47
CA PHE A 149 -1.24 -24.17 2.55
C PHE A 149 -0.05 -23.30 2.15
N VAL A 150 1.06 -23.93 1.79
CA VAL A 150 2.26 -23.22 1.35
C VAL A 150 2.17 -23.00 -0.15
N SER A 151 1.95 -21.75 -0.56
CA SER A 151 1.80 -21.37 -1.96
C SER A 151 3.14 -21.25 -2.69
N ALA A 152 4.20 -20.85 -2.00
CA ALA A 152 5.54 -20.71 -2.57
C ALA A 152 6.64 -20.87 -1.52
N ILE A 153 7.80 -21.35 -1.95
CA ILE A 153 9.01 -21.38 -1.14
C ILE A 153 10.12 -20.61 -1.87
N TYR A 154 10.81 -19.74 -1.12
CA TYR A 154 12.01 -19.06 -1.58
C TYR A 154 13.25 -19.79 -1.03
N ARG A 155 14.05 -20.37 -1.89
CA ARG A 155 15.29 -21.04 -1.50
C ARG A 155 16.47 -20.44 -2.27
N LYS A 156 17.44 -19.88 -1.55
CA LYS A 156 18.60 -19.18 -2.15
C LYS A 156 18.19 -18.09 -3.14
N GLY A 157 17.13 -17.32 -2.81
CA GLY A 157 16.62 -16.24 -3.64
C GLY A 157 15.79 -16.67 -4.87
N LYS A 158 15.53 -17.96 -5.05
CA LYS A 158 14.69 -18.47 -6.15
C LYS A 158 13.34 -18.96 -5.63
N PRO A 159 12.21 -18.46 -6.14
CA PRO A 159 10.89 -18.96 -5.80
C PRO A 159 10.58 -20.24 -6.57
N PHE A 160 9.83 -21.14 -5.94
CA PHE A 160 9.21 -22.28 -6.59
C PHE A 160 7.90 -22.66 -5.90
N ILE A 161 7.00 -23.31 -6.62
CA ILE A 161 5.74 -23.83 -6.09
C ILE A 161 6.03 -25.22 -5.52
N PRO A 162 5.82 -25.44 -4.22
CA PRO A 162 6.11 -26.72 -3.60
C PRO A 162 5.01 -27.75 -3.85
N SER A 163 5.35 -29.03 -3.71
CA SER A 163 4.40 -30.14 -3.55
C SER A 163 4.33 -30.60 -2.08
N GLY A 164 3.37 -31.43 -1.72
CA GLY A 164 3.26 -31.97 -0.37
C GLY A 164 4.50 -32.78 0.10
N GLU A 165 5.27 -33.32 -0.84
CA GLU A 165 6.52 -34.06 -0.57
C GLU A 165 7.76 -33.14 -0.50
N THR A 166 7.59 -31.86 -0.73
CA THR A 166 8.70 -30.92 -0.64
C THR A 166 9.21 -30.81 0.79
N ILE A 167 10.49 -31.03 0.97
CA ILE A 167 11.17 -30.86 2.26
C ILE A 167 11.60 -29.40 2.43
N ILE A 168 11.26 -28.80 3.58
CA ILE A 168 11.63 -27.42 3.94
C ILE A 168 13.10 -27.33 4.36
#